data_c9c46493f82d81387c8fe80557b74ccc
#
_entry.id   c9c46493f82d81387c8fe80557b74ccc
#
_cell.length_a   1.000
_cell.length_b   1.000
_cell.length_c   1.000
_cell.angle_alpha   90.00
_cell.angle_beta   90.00
_cell.angle_gamma   90.00
#
_symmetry.space_group_name_H-M   'P 1'
#
loop_
_entity.id
_entity.type
_entity.pdbx_description
1 polymer ?
#
loop_
_entity_poly.entity_id
_entity_poly.type
_entity_poly.pdbx_seq_one_letter_code
_entity_poly.pdbx_strand_id
1 'polypeptide(L)'
;MCKFVQVIYKPSLNLFLNLHYIPDIQRCYSQYSKYLQDDFAKFNENICCYLEQSFPFFWVVLDNNDGFMGFVALENPCGDEKTLYCAELLTCLDKKAWGSFSRYSAKVFLKKCFEELGIYKIKALVFPDNFRVSTLLKTSGFRYETTLKSETLRMGKPQDIDVYAVYSK
;
A
#
# COMPACT_ATOMS: atom_id res chain seq x y z
N MET A 1 -17.99 -7.58 -3.07
CA MET A 1 -17.40 -7.33 -1.73
C MET A 1 -15.91 -7.65 -1.78
N CYS A 2 -15.10 -7.04 -0.90
CA CYS A 2 -13.71 -7.43 -0.69
C CYS A 2 -13.45 -7.63 0.80
N LYS A 3 -12.42 -8.42 1.13
CA LYS A 3 -11.97 -8.65 2.51
C LYS A 3 -10.52 -8.17 2.62
N PHE A 4 -10.15 -7.59 3.76
CA PHE A 4 -8.78 -7.25 4.12
C PHE A 4 -8.34 -8.20 5.24
N VAL A 5 -7.41 -9.08 4.92
CA VAL A 5 -6.89 -10.10 5.84
C VAL A 5 -5.48 -9.71 6.24
N GLN A 6 -5.28 -9.47 7.51
CA GLN A 6 -4.00 -9.03 8.04
C GLN A 6 -2.95 -10.14 7.93
N VAL A 7 -1.75 -9.78 7.48
CA VAL A 7 -0.58 -10.68 7.44
C VAL A 7 0.43 -10.17 8.44
N ILE A 8 0.85 -11.02 9.36
CA ILE A 8 1.77 -10.63 10.45
C ILE A 8 2.96 -11.58 10.48
N TYR A 9 4.13 -10.99 10.51
CA TYR A 9 5.39 -11.62 10.84
C TYR A 9 6.10 -10.76 11.88
N LYS A 10 6.02 -11.11 13.16
CA LYS A 10 6.62 -10.35 14.27
C LYS A 10 7.28 -11.31 15.28
N PRO A 11 8.49 -11.80 14.98
CA PRO A 11 9.20 -12.78 15.81
C PRO A 11 9.43 -12.31 17.26
N SER A 12 9.70 -11.01 17.46
CA SER A 12 9.93 -10.44 18.79
C SER A 12 8.72 -10.58 19.75
N LEU A 13 7.50 -10.72 19.17
CA LEU A 13 6.26 -10.94 19.93
C LEU A 13 5.73 -12.37 19.78
N ASN A 14 6.48 -13.25 19.10
CA ASN A 14 6.04 -14.61 18.74
C ASN A 14 4.66 -14.60 18.01
N LEU A 15 4.45 -13.61 17.14
CA LEU A 15 3.18 -13.38 16.46
C LEU A 15 3.32 -13.63 14.95
N PHE A 16 2.60 -14.64 14.46
CA PHE A 16 2.60 -15.08 13.07
C PHE A 16 1.16 -15.31 12.62
N LEU A 17 0.74 -14.63 11.54
CA LEU A 17 -0.62 -14.73 11.05
C LEU A 17 -0.65 -14.71 9.52
N ASN A 18 -1.39 -15.65 8.90
CA ASN A 18 -1.68 -15.70 7.47
C ASN A 18 -0.45 -15.71 6.55
N LEU A 19 0.67 -16.28 7.00
CA LEU A 19 1.93 -16.32 6.24
C LEU A 19 1.86 -17.15 4.96
N HIS A 20 0.83 -17.98 4.78
CA HIS A 20 0.59 -18.74 3.56
C HIS A 20 0.33 -17.86 2.33
N TYR A 21 0.01 -16.58 2.51
CA TYR A 21 -0.12 -15.60 1.41
C TYR A 21 1.22 -15.04 0.92
N ILE A 22 2.34 -15.28 1.59
CA ILE A 22 3.65 -14.75 1.19
C ILE A 22 4.00 -15.04 -0.27
N PRO A 23 3.82 -16.27 -0.80
CA PRO A 23 4.11 -16.54 -2.21
C PRO A 23 3.28 -15.69 -3.18
N ASP A 24 2.00 -15.47 -2.89
CA ASP A 24 1.12 -14.63 -3.70
C ASP A 24 1.52 -13.15 -3.65
N ILE A 25 1.90 -12.66 -2.47
CA ILE A 25 2.39 -11.29 -2.27
C ILE A 25 3.66 -11.06 -3.10
N GLN A 26 4.64 -11.96 -2.98
CA GLN A 26 5.91 -11.87 -3.73
C GLN A 26 5.67 -11.94 -5.25
N ARG A 27 4.84 -12.84 -5.71
CA ARG A 27 4.47 -12.96 -7.12
C ARG A 27 3.83 -11.68 -7.64
N CYS A 28 2.85 -11.15 -6.93
CA CYS A 28 2.15 -9.92 -7.29
C CYS A 28 3.11 -8.72 -7.32
N TYR A 29 3.94 -8.54 -6.30
CA TYR A 29 4.91 -7.46 -6.24
C TYR A 29 5.94 -7.55 -7.38
N SER A 30 6.53 -8.73 -7.63
CA SER A 30 7.50 -8.92 -8.69
C SER A 30 6.94 -8.58 -10.07
N GLN A 31 5.67 -8.89 -10.31
CA GLN A 31 4.98 -8.61 -11.57
C GLN A 31 4.84 -7.11 -11.86
N TYR A 32 4.73 -6.28 -10.82
CA TYR A 32 4.49 -4.84 -10.94
C TYR A 32 5.63 -3.98 -10.35
N SER A 33 6.75 -4.59 -9.99
CA SER A 33 7.87 -3.92 -9.31
C SER A 33 8.35 -2.65 -10.01
N LYS A 34 8.37 -2.63 -11.34
CA LYS A 34 8.76 -1.45 -12.14
C LYS A 34 7.90 -0.20 -11.90
N TYR A 35 6.70 -0.34 -11.32
CA TYR A 35 5.80 0.77 -10.98
C TYR A 35 5.78 1.09 -9.49
N LEU A 36 6.38 0.22 -8.67
CA LEU A 36 6.29 0.28 -7.22
C LEU A 36 7.61 0.63 -6.56
N GLN A 37 8.73 0.24 -7.18
CA GLN A 37 10.03 0.36 -6.54
C GLN A 37 10.98 1.28 -7.31
N ASP A 38 11.84 1.92 -6.56
CA ASP A 38 13.05 2.58 -7.02
C ASP A 38 14.28 1.64 -6.89
N ASP A 39 15.47 2.17 -7.15
CA ASP A 39 16.71 1.40 -7.09
C ASP A 39 17.11 1.03 -5.64
N PHE A 40 16.45 1.58 -4.63
CA PHE A 40 16.73 1.35 -3.21
C PHE A 40 15.73 0.39 -2.55
N ALA A 41 14.65 0.03 -3.25
CA ALA A 41 13.62 -0.85 -2.71
C ALA A 41 14.11 -2.29 -2.56
N LYS A 42 13.91 -2.87 -1.38
CA LYS A 42 14.37 -4.24 -1.03
C LYS A 42 13.24 -5.21 -0.69
N PHE A 43 12.04 -4.91 -1.13
CA PHE A 43 10.85 -5.72 -0.79
C PHE A 43 11.03 -7.21 -1.07
N ASN A 44 11.50 -7.56 -2.27
CA ASN A 44 11.64 -8.96 -2.67
C ASN A 44 12.86 -9.66 -2.07
N GLU A 45 13.86 -8.92 -1.59
CA GLU A 45 15.06 -9.50 -1.01
C GLU A 45 14.77 -10.09 0.38
N ASN A 46 13.83 -9.48 1.12
CA ASN A 46 13.44 -9.97 2.43
C ASN A 46 12.01 -9.58 2.82
N ILE A 47 11.03 -10.30 2.29
CA ILE A 47 9.61 -10.09 2.59
C ILE A 47 9.30 -10.18 4.09
N CYS A 48 9.98 -11.05 4.82
CA CYS A 48 9.75 -11.20 6.26
C CYS A 48 10.19 -9.95 7.02
N CYS A 49 11.35 -9.35 6.68
CA CYS A 49 11.76 -8.07 7.24
C CYS A 49 10.77 -6.95 6.91
N TYR A 50 10.28 -6.92 5.67
CA TYR A 50 9.27 -5.94 5.27
C TYR A 50 7.99 -6.08 6.09
N LEU A 51 7.46 -7.31 6.26
CA LEU A 51 6.28 -7.57 7.08
C LEU A 51 6.50 -7.20 8.55
N GLU A 52 7.70 -7.45 9.09
CA GLU A 52 8.05 -7.05 10.45
C GLU A 52 8.06 -5.53 10.63
N GLN A 53 8.61 -4.79 9.66
CA GLN A 53 8.67 -3.32 9.67
C GLN A 53 7.28 -2.69 9.47
N SER A 54 6.44 -3.30 8.64
CA SER A 54 5.07 -2.82 8.38
C SER A 54 4.07 -3.21 9.47
N PHE A 55 4.48 -4.00 10.48
CA PHE A 55 3.57 -4.41 11.55
C PHE A 55 3.00 -3.19 12.30
N PRO A 56 1.70 -3.15 12.57
CA PRO A 56 0.63 -4.13 12.25
C PRO A 56 -0.13 -3.82 10.95
N PHE A 57 0.42 -3.06 10.03
CA PHE A 57 -0.28 -2.37 8.95
C PHE A 57 -0.08 -3.02 7.58
N PHE A 58 -0.21 -4.35 7.49
CA PHE A 58 -0.15 -5.07 6.22
C PHE A 58 -1.35 -6.00 6.05
N TRP A 59 -2.04 -5.91 4.90
CA TRP A 59 -3.20 -6.76 4.59
C TRP A 59 -3.15 -7.28 3.16
N VAL A 60 -3.54 -8.53 2.96
CA VAL A 60 -3.94 -9.03 1.65
C VAL A 60 -5.39 -8.64 1.35
N VAL A 61 -5.67 -8.40 0.09
CA VAL A 61 -7.01 -8.07 -0.41
C VAL A 61 -7.54 -9.32 -1.10
N LEU A 62 -8.69 -9.81 -0.62
CA LEU A 62 -9.37 -10.97 -1.16
C LEU A 62 -10.72 -10.57 -1.76
N ASP A 63 -11.19 -11.34 -2.75
CA ASP A 63 -12.56 -11.26 -3.24
C ASP A 63 -13.54 -12.06 -2.36
N ASN A 64 -14.80 -12.18 -2.81
CA ASN A 64 -15.84 -12.91 -2.07
C ASN A 64 -15.58 -14.41 -1.92
N ASN A 65 -14.79 -14.99 -2.82
CA ASN A 65 -14.46 -16.41 -2.87
C ASN A 65 -13.09 -16.70 -2.25
N ASP A 66 -12.57 -15.75 -1.44
CA ASP A 66 -11.24 -15.81 -0.83
C ASP A 66 -10.09 -15.86 -1.85
N GLY A 67 -10.35 -15.45 -3.10
CA GLY A 67 -9.33 -15.32 -4.12
C GLY A 67 -8.42 -14.12 -3.87
N PHE A 68 -7.10 -14.33 -3.93
CA PHE A 68 -6.10 -13.27 -3.76
C PHE A 68 -6.22 -12.24 -4.90
N MET A 69 -6.40 -10.96 -4.54
CA MET A 69 -6.57 -9.84 -5.47
C MET A 69 -5.43 -8.82 -5.38
N GLY A 70 -4.54 -8.96 -4.41
CA GLY A 70 -3.42 -8.08 -4.17
C GLY A 70 -3.17 -7.85 -2.68
N PHE A 71 -2.45 -6.78 -2.37
CA PHE A 71 -2.19 -6.37 -0.99
C PHE A 71 -2.14 -4.86 -0.83
N VAL A 72 -2.29 -4.41 0.40
CA VAL A 72 -2.12 -3.02 0.84
C VAL A 72 -1.30 -2.98 2.11
N ALA A 73 -0.50 -1.94 2.27
CA ALA A 73 0.22 -1.65 3.49
C ALA A 73 0.15 -0.16 3.81
N LEU A 74 0.30 0.17 5.08
CA LEU A 74 0.54 1.53 5.52
C LEU A 74 1.95 1.62 6.06
N GLU A 75 2.73 2.51 5.46
CA GLU A 75 4.14 2.75 5.77
C GLU A 75 4.31 4.09 6.48
N ASN A 76 5.45 4.26 7.14
CA ASN A 76 5.84 5.51 7.78
C ASN A 76 4.73 6.13 8.64
N PRO A 77 4.10 5.36 9.54
CA PRO A 77 3.06 5.89 10.41
C PRO A 77 3.63 7.01 11.28
N CYS A 78 2.92 8.14 11.32
CA CYS A 78 3.28 9.32 12.09
C CYS A 78 2.15 9.67 13.05
N GLY A 79 2.48 9.90 14.29
CA GLY A 79 1.51 10.22 15.34
C GLY A 79 2.14 10.12 16.72
N ASP A 80 1.31 10.05 17.73
CA ASP A 80 1.70 9.81 19.12
C ASP A 80 1.10 8.49 19.63
N GLU A 81 1.23 8.22 20.94
CA GLU A 81 0.73 7.00 21.58
C GLU A 81 -0.80 6.83 21.50
N LYS A 82 -1.54 7.91 21.21
CA LYS A 82 -3.01 7.94 21.20
C LYS A 82 -3.61 8.19 19.83
N THR A 83 -2.86 8.83 18.92
CA THR A 83 -3.37 9.32 17.65
C THR A 83 -2.44 8.96 16.52
N LEU A 84 -2.92 8.13 15.58
CA LEU A 84 -2.23 7.89 14.33
C LEU A 84 -2.63 8.99 13.33
N TYR A 85 -1.76 9.99 13.17
CA TYR A 85 -2.09 11.18 12.38
C TYR A 85 -1.97 10.96 10.87
N CYS A 86 -0.86 10.37 10.42
CA CYS A 86 -0.56 10.22 8.99
C CYS A 86 0.09 8.86 8.70
N ALA A 87 -0.17 8.31 7.52
CA ALA A 87 0.55 7.14 7.00
C ALA A 87 0.66 7.22 5.49
N GLU A 88 1.59 6.46 4.91
CA GLU A 88 1.80 6.32 3.47
C GLU A 88 1.18 5.01 2.98
N LEU A 89 0.41 5.09 1.89
CA LEU A 89 -0.28 3.95 1.31
C LEU A 89 0.59 3.28 0.26
N LEU A 90 0.97 2.04 0.49
CA LEU A 90 1.46 1.13 -0.54
C LEU A 90 0.32 0.21 -0.99
N THR A 91 0.10 0.12 -2.29
CA THR A 91 -0.94 -0.76 -2.88
C THR A 91 -0.39 -1.49 -4.09
N CYS A 92 -0.52 -2.81 -4.09
CA CYS A 92 -0.21 -3.65 -5.25
C CYS A 92 -1.38 -4.59 -5.52
N LEU A 93 -2.13 -4.31 -6.60
CA LEU A 93 -3.29 -5.12 -7.00
C LEU A 93 -2.98 -5.92 -8.25
N ASP A 94 -3.33 -7.21 -8.24
CA ASP A 94 -3.25 -8.10 -9.39
C ASP A 94 -4.12 -7.55 -10.55
N LYS A 95 -3.74 -7.83 -11.79
CA LYS A 95 -4.45 -7.36 -12.99
C LYS A 95 -5.93 -7.69 -12.97
N LYS A 96 -6.32 -8.85 -12.46
CA LYS A 96 -7.73 -9.28 -12.34
C LYS A 96 -8.56 -8.40 -11.40
N ALA A 97 -7.90 -7.66 -10.50
CA ALA A 97 -8.55 -6.72 -9.59
C ALA A 97 -8.74 -5.32 -10.19
N TRP A 98 -8.20 -5.04 -11.38
CA TRP A 98 -8.28 -3.70 -11.95
C TRP A 98 -9.71 -3.34 -12.37
N GLY A 99 -10.04 -2.05 -12.33
CA GLY A 99 -11.36 -1.53 -12.72
C GLY A 99 -12.31 -1.32 -11.54
N SER A 100 -13.48 -1.92 -11.58
CA SER A 100 -14.53 -1.70 -10.56
C SER A 100 -14.12 -2.24 -9.18
N PHE A 101 -13.44 -3.40 -9.14
CA PHE A 101 -13.00 -3.99 -7.89
C PHE A 101 -11.96 -3.10 -7.19
N SER A 102 -10.94 -2.59 -7.91
CA SER A 102 -9.92 -1.71 -7.31
C SER A 102 -10.53 -0.42 -6.77
N ARG A 103 -11.48 0.18 -7.47
CA ARG A 103 -12.18 1.38 -6.98
C ARG A 103 -13.03 1.09 -5.73
N TYR A 104 -13.70 -0.06 -5.71
CA TYR A 104 -14.47 -0.47 -4.55
C TYR A 104 -13.57 -0.77 -3.35
N SER A 105 -12.52 -1.58 -3.53
CA SER A 105 -11.60 -1.94 -2.45
C SER A 105 -10.87 -0.71 -1.88
N ALA A 106 -10.47 0.24 -2.72
CA ALA A 106 -9.87 1.49 -2.26
C ALA A 106 -10.81 2.26 -1.31
N LYS A 107 -12.10 2.40 -1.66
CA LYS A 107 -13.09 3.07 -0.79
C LYS A 107 -13.28 2.33 0.54
N VAL A 108 -13.37 1.00 0.51
CA VAL A 108 -13.51 0.20 1.73
C VAL A 108 -12.27 0.31 2.61
N PHE A 109 -11.07 0.29 2.01
CA PHE A 109 -9.83 0.44 2.76
C PHE A 109 -9.68 1.82 3.40
N LEU A 110 -10.00 2.89 2.67
CA LEU A 110 -10.00 4.24 3.22
C LEU A 110 -10.97 4.39 4.39
N LYS A 111 -12.17 3.82 4.26
CA LYS A 111 -13.13 3.78 5.37
C LYS A 111 -12.53 3.09 6.61
N LYS A 112 -11.89 1.93 6.41
CA LYS A 112 -11.16 1.23 7.48
C LYS A 112 -10.08 2.12 8.12
N CYS A 113 -9.27 2.80 7.32
CA CYS A 113 -8.22 3.68 7.82
C CYS A 113 -8.76 4.83 8.67
N PHE A 114 -9.84 5.46 8.24
CA PHE A 114 -10.40 6.62 8.92
C PHE A 114 -11.25 6.24 10.14
N GLU A 115 -12.14 5.25 10.00
CA GLU A 115 -13.12 4.92 11.04
C GLU A 115 -12.58 3.91 12.06
N GLU A 116 -11.77 2.92 11.64
CA GLU A 116 -11.28 1.88 12.55
C GLU A 116 -9.88 2.21 13.10
N LEU A 117 -8.98 2.75 12.27
CA LEU A 117 -7.61 3.07 12.67
C LEU A 117 -7.44 4.52 13.13
N GLY A 118 -8.44 5.38 12.91
CA GLY A 118 -8.41 6.78 13.35
C GLY A 118 -7.37 7.66 12.64
N ILE A 119 -6.90 7.25 11.45
CA ILE A 119 -5.91 8.02 10.70
C ILE A 119 -6.55 9.28 10.15
N TYR A 120 -5.88 10.43 10.32
CA TYR A 120 -6.38 11.69 9.79
C TYR A 120 -6.00 11.92 8.33
N LYS A 121 -4.74 11.59 7.93
CA LYS A 121 -4.22 11.81 6.59
C LYS A 121 -3.58 10.54 6.03
N ILE A 122 -3.92 10.19 4.79
CA ILE A 122 -3.23 9.13 4.05
C ILE A 122 -2.56 9.75 2.83
N LYS A 123 -1.25 9.53 2.70
CA LYS A 123 -0.45 9.92 1.54
C LYS A 123 -0.24 8.73 0.61
N ALA A 124 -0.06 9.00 -0.67
CA ALA A 124 0.41 8.04 -1.65
C ALA A 124 1.50 8.69 -2.51
N LEU A 125 2.63 8.01 -2.63
CA LEU A 125 3.78 8.42 -3.43
C LEU A 125 3.74 7.65 -4.75
N VAL A 126 3.76 8.35 -5.87
CA VAL A 126 3.50 7.74 -7.18
C VAL A 126 4.50 8.28 -8.20
N PHE A 127 5.12 7.39 -8.97
CA PHE A 127 5.88 7.81 -10.15
C PHE A 127 4.95 8.50 -11.15
N PRO A 128 5.34 9.65 -11.74
CA PRO A 128 4.47 10.42 -12.64
C PRO A 128 3.98 9.64 -13.86
N ASP A 129 4.71 8.61 -14.29
CA ASP A 129 4.34 7.73 -15.39
C ASP A 129 3.33 6.62 -15.02
N ASN A 130 2.99 6.47 -13.73
CA ASN A 130 2.02 5.49 -13.27
C ASN A 130 0.58 6.04 -13.32
N PHE A 131 0.09 6.31 -14.52
CA PHE A 131 -1.23 6.89 -14.75
C PHE A 131 -2.39 6.07 -14.17
N ARG A 132 -2.24 4.76 -14.06
CA ARG A 132 -3.29 3.88 -13.48
C ARG A 132 -3.49 4.16 -12.01
N VAL A 133 -2.40 4.23 -11.25
CA VAL A 133 -2.46 4.51 -9.82
C VAL A 133 -2.93 5.94 -9.59
N SER A 134 -2.41 6.93 -10.32
CA SER A 134 -2.85 8.32 -10.17
C SER A 134 -4.35 8.49 -10.48
N THR A 135 -4.87 7.77 -11.48
CA THR A 135 -6.30 7.77 -11.79
C THR A 135 -7.12 7.11 -10.68
N LEU A 136 -6.67 5.96 -10.15
CA LEU A 136 -7.33 5.28 -9.04
C LEU A 136 -7.38 6.17 -7.80
N LEU A 137 -6.28 6.83 -7.45
CA LEU A 137 -6.20 7.75 -6.33
C LEU A 137 -7.19 8.89 -6.47
N LYS A 138 -7.19 9.58 -7.62
CA LYS A 138 -8.11 10.70 -7.89
C LYS A 138 -9.57 10.26 -7.78
N THR A 139 -9.92 9.11 -8.35
CA THR A 139 -11.30 8.57 -8.28
C THR A 139 -11.69 8.05 -6.89
N SER A 140 -10.70 7.84 -6.02
CA SER A 140 -10.90 7.44 -4.63
C SER A 140 -10.90 8.61 -3.63
N GLY A 141 -10.79 9.85 -4.13
CA GLY A 141 -10.86 11.05 -3.30
C GLY A 141 -9.53 11.68 -2.93
N PHE A 142 -8.40 11.10 -3.36
CA PHE A 142 -7.10 11.73 -3.17
C PHE A 142 -6.97 12.98 -4.05
N ARG A 143 -6.28 13.97 -3.50
CA ARG A 143 -5.90 15.20 -4.22
C ARG A 143 -4.39 15.24 -4.39
N TYR A 144 -3.94 15.75 -5.51
CA TYR A 144 -2.53 16.04 -5.74
C TYR A 144 -2.09 17.18 -4.80
N GLU A 145 -0.97 17.00 -4.12
CA GLU A 145 -0.39 18.03 -3.23
C GLU A 145 0.84 18.68 -3.86
N THR A 146 1.80 17.86 -4.33
CA THR A 146 3.06 18.37 -4.85
C THR A 146 3.80 17.31 -5.67
N THR A 147 4.87 17.71 -6.35
CA THR A 147 5.87 16.83 -6.94
C THR A 147 7.21 17.05 -6.25
N LEU A 148 7.76 16.00 -5.67
CA LEU A 148 9.13 15.97 -5.16
C LEU A 148 10.09 15.78 -6.33
N LYS A 149 10.96 16.76 -6.58
CA LYS A 149 11.86 16.76 -7.74
C LYS A 149 13.10 15.93 -7.44
N SER A 150 13.44 15.01 -8.40
CA SER A 150 14.62 14.14 -8.29
C SER A 150 14.71 13.41 -6.95
N GLU A 151 13.57 12.95 -6.43
CA GLU A 151 13.43 12.39 -5.09
C GLU A 151 14.13 11.05 -4.92
N THR A 152 14.20 10.28 -6.00
CA THR A 152 14.80 8.93 -5.97
C THR A 152 15.51 8.61 -7.28
N LEU A 153 16.10 7.41 -7.36
CA LEU A 153 16.66 6.85 -8.59
C LEU A 153 15.83 5.68 -9.07
N ARG A 154 15.59 5.60 -10.37
CA ARG A 154 15.00 4.45 -11.04
C ARG A 154 15.77 4.14 -12.31
N MET A 155 16.35 2.93 -12.39
CA MET A 155 17.26 2.51 -13.47
C MET A 155 18.45 3.47 -13.61
N GLY A 156 19.03 3.89 -12.48
CA GLY A 156 20.16 4.82 -12.40
C GLY A 156 19.87 6.27 -12.78
N LYS A 157 18.57 6.63 -12.96
CA LYS A 157 18.19 7.99 -13.36
C LYS A 157 17.33 8.65 -12.28
N PRO A 158 17.57 9.95 -11.97
CA PRO A 158 16.72 10.71 -11.08
C PRO A 158 15.26 10.67 -11.51
N GLN A 159 14.37 10.45 -10.54
CA GLN A 159 12.93 10.39 -10.74
C GLN A 159 12.20 11.35 -9.81
N ASP A 160 11.20 12.01 -10.37
CA ASP A 160 10.24 12.77 -9.59
C ASP A 160 9.24 11.83 -8.94
N ILE A 161 8.65 12.27 -7.84
CA ILE A 161 7.56 11.56 -7.15
C ILE A 161 6.39 12.53 -6.95
N ASP A 162 5.23 12.17 -7.49
CA ASP A 162 3.97 12.86 -7.23
C ASP A 162 3.39 12.44 -5.89
N VAL A 163 3.03 13.40 -5.06
CA VAL A 163 2.41 13.19 -3.77
C VAL A 163 0.92 13.46 -3.87
N TYR A 164 0.14 12.47 -3.53
CA TYR A 164 -1.32 12.56 -3.37
C TYR A 164 -1.69 12.38 -1.93
N ALA A 165 -2.75 13.04 -1.46
CA ALA A 165 -3.26 12.83 -0.12
C ALA A 165 -4.80 12.84 -0.08
N VAL A 166 -5.34 12.13 0.93
CA VAL A 166 -6.75 12.14 1.30
C VAL A 166 -6.85 12.30 2.81
N TYR A 167 -7.88 13.00 3.26
CA TYR A 167 -8.08 13.35 4.65
C TYR A 167 -9.38 12.74 5.18
N SER A 168 -9.37 12.34 6.45
CA SER A 168 -10.59 12.05 7.21
C SER A 168 -11.49 13.29 7.20
N LYS A 169 -12.80 13.07 7.03
CA LYS A 169 -13.81 14.14 7.09
C LYS A 169 -14.21 14.42 8.53
#